data_7cec793c8e40127264e26fc985179d0b
#
_entry.id   7cec793c8e40127264e26fc985179d0b
#
_cell.length_a   1.000
_cell.length_b   1.000
_cell.length_c   1.000
_cell.angle_alpha   90.00
_cell.angle_beta   90.00
_cell.angle_gamma   90.00
#
_symmetry.space_group_name_H-M   'P 1'
#
loop_
_entity.id
_entity.type
_entity.pdbx_description
1 polymer ?
#
loop_
_entity_poly.entity_id
_entity_poly.type
_entity_poly.pdbx_seq_one_letter_code
_entity_poly.pdbx_strand_id
1 'polypeptide(L)'
;MSKIEQKGPEEACCCPPSPAPARAQHKSGCLLCGKPLVYFAETRPLHCEICGKEADANCTCEDGHFVCNSCHESASIAFFVPLLLASTEKDPLALFEQVVALRQVHMHGPEHHIIVPCVLLAAYRNNGGEIELEKALREAVRRASQVPGGICGYWGVCGAAAGAGIYMSILLGSNPVHKDAWPIPQRLVADCLNAIADVGGPRCCKRTGRLAITRAAAFTEELLGVEMPLGKVVCRYFGENRECLFRGCPFFPNFRS
;
A
#
# COMPACT_ATOMS: atom_id res chain seq x y z
N MET A 1 -3.40 -61.22 38.01
CA MET A 1 -4.01 -61.31 36.67
C MET A 1 -4.98 -60.12 36.56
N SER A 2 -4.54 -59.01 36.03
CA SER A 2 -5.38 -57.80 35.84
C SER A 2 -5.47 -57.56 34.32
N LYS A 3 -6.70 -57.48 33.88
CA LYS A 3 -7.04 -57.28 32.45
C LYS A 3 -6.80 -55.84 32.08
N ILE A 4 -6.01 -55.60 31.01
CA ILE A 4 -5.83 -54.33 30.37
C ILE A 4 -6.94 -54.19 29.33
N GLU A 5 -7.88 -53.24 29.55
CA GLU A 5 -8.85 -52.83 28.58
C GLU A 5 -8.20 -51.93 27.51
N GLN A 6 -8.24 -52.39 26.26
CA GLN A 6 -7.81 -51.60 25.10
C GLN A 6 -8.96 -50.64 24.73
N LYS A 7 -8.68 -49.31 24.83
CA LYS A 7 -9.54 -48.31 24.22
C LYS A 7 -9.34 -48.33 22.71
N GLY A 8 -10.45 -48.43 21.96
CA GLY A 8 -10.46 -48.32 20.50
C GLY A 8 -10.15 -46.89 20.02
N PRO A 9 -9.81 -46.72 18.73
CA PRO A 9 -9.45 -45.43 18.17
C PRO A 9 -10.64 -44.48 18.14
N GLU A 10 -10.44 -43.25 18.67
CA GLU A 10 -11.39 -42.15 18.54
C GLU A 10 -11.55 -41.78 17.04
N GLU A 11 -12.77 -41.85 16.56
CA GLU A 11 -13.14 -41.42 15.19
C GLU A 11 -12.85 -39.91 15.06
N ALA A 12 -11.86 -39.57 14.26
CA ALA A 12 -11.56 -38.19 13.85
C ALA A 12 -12.74 -37.68 13.00
N CYS A 13 -13.44 -36.69 13.54
CA CYS A 13 -14.51 -35.98 12.84
C CYS A 13 -13.92 -35.24 11.62
N CYS A 14 -14.10 -35.83 10.42
CA CYS A 14 -13.73 -35.22 9.15
C CYS A 14 -14.74 -34.13 8.77
N CYS A 15 -14.66 -32.97 9.42
CA CYS A 15 -15.28 -31.78 8.87
C CYS A 15 -14.45 -31.31 7.65
N PRO A 16 -15.05 -31.17 6.46
CA PRO A 16 -14.34 -30.61 5.33
C PRO A 16 -13.93 -29.18 5.68
N PRO A 17 -12.70 -28.74 5.30
CA PRO A 17 -12.26 -27.37 5.55
C PRO A 17 -13.25 -26.41 4.89
N SER A 18 -13.72 -25.42 5.65
CA SER A 18 -14.56 -24.36 5.13
C SER A 18 -13.93 -23.77 3.87
N PRO A 19 -14.71 -23.55 2.78
CA PRO A 19 -14.14 -22.95 1.58
C PRO A 19 -13.51 -21.61 1.93
N ALA A 20 -12.24 -21.43 1.56
CA ALA A 20 -11.53 -20.17 1.73
C ALA A 20 -12.37 -19.04 1.11
N PRO A 21 -12.52 -17.88 1.75
CA PRO A 21 -13.30 -16.79 1.22
C PRO A 21 -12.84 -16.48 -0.20
N ALA A 22 -13.80 -16.38 -1.13
CA ALA A 22 -13.52 -16.09 -2.53
C ALA A 22 -12.64 -14.83 -2.62
N ARG A 23 -11.44 -14.96 -3.18
CA ARG A 23 -10.50 -13.87 -3.36
C ARG A 23 -11.17 -12.71 -4.05
N ALA A 24 -11.14 -11.53 -3.45
CA ALA A 24 -11.53 -10.31 -4.13
C ALA A 24 -10.61 -10.11 -5.33
N GLN A 25 -11.16 -10.14 -6.54
CA GLN A 25 -10.40 -9.86 -7.76
C GLN A 25 -10.11 -8.35 -7.78
N HIS A 26 -8.82 -7.98 -7.73
CA HIS A 26 -8.40 -6.60 -7.92
C HIS A 26 -8.46 -6.28 -9.41
N LYS A 27 -9.31 -5.33 -9.79
CA LYS A 27 -9.38 -4.89 -11.19
C LYS A 27 -8.09 -4.20 -11.57
N SER A 28 -7.47 -4.66 -12.66
CA SER A 28 -6.36 -3.99 -13.34
C SER A 28 -6.94 -3.18 -14.51
N GLY A 29 -6.41 -1.98 -14.75
CA GLY A 29 -6.89 -1.11 -15.82
C GLY A 29 -7.92 -0.09 -15.37
N CYS A 30 -8.86 0.24 -16.23
CA CYS A 30 -9.89 1.25 -15.97
C CYS A 30 -10.82 0.87 -14.83
N LEU A 31 -11.06 1.82 -13.93
CA LEU A 31 -11.95 1.66 -12.78
C LEU A 31 -13.39 1.27 -13.17
N LEU A 32 -13.84 1.76 -14.32
CA LEU A 32 -15.22 1.60 -14.80
C LEU A 32 -15.40 0.35 -15.64
N CYS A 33 -14.55 0.14 -16.65
CA CYS A 33 -14.71 -0.93 -17.64
C CYS A 33 -13.64 -2.02 -17.60
N GLY A 34 -12.56 -1.85 -16.83
CA GLY A 34 -11.45 -2.82 -16.69
C GLY A 34 -10.50 -2.87 -17.91
N LYS A 35 -10.74 -2.09 -18.97
CA LYS A 35 -9.85 -2.05 -20.15
C LYS A 35 -8.48 -1.46 -19.82
N PRO A 36 -7.45 -1.76 -20.64
CA PRO A 36 -6.12 -1.20 -20.47
C PRO A 36 -6.12 0.33 -20.42
N LEU A 37 -5.15 0.88 -19.68
CA LEU A 37 -4.92 2.32 -19.61
C LEU A 37 -3.97 2.73 -20.74
N VAL A 38 -4.28 3.86 -21.37
CA VAL A 38 -3.48 4.50 -22.42
C VAL A 38 -2.90 5.78 -21.85
N TYR A 39 -1.57 5.88 -21.84
CA TYR A 39 -0.83 7.05 -21.37
C TYR A 39 -0.38 7.88 -22.56
N PHE A 40 -0.54 9.20 -22.46
CA PHE A 40 -0.04 10.15 -23.46
C PHE A 40 0.97 11.10 -22.82
N ALA A 41 1.89 11.62 -23.65
CA ALA A 41 3.03 12.42 -23.17
C ALA A 41 2.58 13.79 -22.62
N GLU A 42 1.57 14.40 -23.24
CA GLU A 42 1.07 15.71 -22.86
C GLU A 42 -0.20 15.60 -22.01
N THR A 43 -0.33 16.44 -21.01
CA THR A 43 -1.57 16.56 -20.24
C THR A 43 -2.61 17.30 -21.09
N ARG A 44 -3.87 16.93 -20.88
CA ARG A 44 -5.02 17.60 -21.49
C ARG A 44 -6.20 17.61 -20.53
N PRO A 45 -7.13 18.59 -20.62
CA PRO A 45 -8.31 18.61 -19.79
C PRO A 45 -9.21 17.41 -20.12
N LEU A 46 -9.60 16.67 -19.07
CA LEU A 46 -10.50 15.50 -19.14
C LEU A 46 -11.58 15.62 -18.08
N HIS A 47 -12.80 15.18 -18.41
CA HIS A 47 -13.91 15.14 -17.46
C HIS A 47 -13.95 13.81 -16.73
N CYS A 48 -14.04 13.86 -15.39
CA CYS A 48 -14.18 12.66 -14.57
C CYS A 48 -15.57 12.04 -14.75
N GLU A 49 -15.62 10.78 -15.13
CA GLU A 49 -16.87 10.03 -15.32
C GLU A 49 -17.70 9.85 -14.04
N ILE A 50 -17.09 10.03 -12.84
CA ILE A 50 -17.79 9.85 -11.56
C ILE A 50 -18.34 11.19 -11.06
N CYS A 51 -17.53 12.26 -11.03
CA CYS A 51 -17.95 13.54 -10.44
C CYS A 51 -18.14 14.67 -11.45
N GLY A 52 -17.90 14.45 -12.73
CA GLY A 52 -18.05 15.42 -13.81
C GLY A 52 -17.01 16.56 -13.79
N LYS A 53 -16.13 16.64 -12.79
CA LYS A 53 -15.12 17.71 -12.73
C LYS A 53 -14.08 17.52 -13.81
N GLU A 54 -13.67 18.63 -14.43
CA GLU A 54 -12.53 18.71 -15.31
C GLU A 54 -11.23 18.69 -14.51
N ALA A 55 -10.24 17.96 -15.02
CA ALA A 55 -8.90 17.92 -14.47
C ALA A 55 -7.88 17.63 -15.60
N ASP A 56 -6.70 18.24 -15.48
CA ASP A 56 -5.59 17.94 -16.35
C ASP A 56 -5.07 16.54 -16.07
N ALA A 57 -5.04 15.70 -17.09
CA ALA A 57 -4.59 14.32 -16.99
C ALA A 57 -3.90 13.86 -18.28
N ASN A 58 -3.11 12.80 -18.15
CA ASN A 58 -2.35 12.20 -19.23
C ASN A 58 -2.64 10.70 -19.40
N CYS A 59 -3.81 10.26 -18.94
CA CYS A 59 -4.22 8.87 -18.99
C CYS A 59 -5.74 8.75 -19.14
N THR A 60 -6.18 7.91 -20.07
CA THR A 60 -7.55 7.38 -20.17
C THR A 60 -7.48 5.87 -20.31
N CYS A 61 -8.61 5.18 -20.34
CA CYS A 61 -8.61 3.82 -20.89
C CYS A 61 -8.81 3.84 -22.42
N GLU A 62 -8.74 2.69 -23.05
CA GLU A 62 -8.98 2.53 -24.49
C GLU A 62 -10.35 3.06 -24.94
N ASP A 63 -11.36 3.06 -24.07
CA ASP A 63 -12.70 3.62 -24.34
C ASP A 63 -12.79 5.12 -23.99
N GLY A 64 -11.71 5.76 -23.59
CA GLY A 64 -11.68 7.18 -23.25
C GLY A 64 -12.09 7.54 -21.84
N HIS A 65 -12.47 6.58 -20.97
CA HIS A 65 -12.87 6.89 -19.58
C HIS A 65 -11.72 7.46 -18.77
N PHE A 66 -12.03 8.50 -18.02
CA PHE A 66 -11.14 9.12 -17.04
C PHE A 66 -11.82 9.18 -15.66
N VAL A 67 -11.08 8.87 -14.60
CA VAL A 67 -11.51 9.03 -13.21
C VAL A 67 -10.45 9.84 -12.48
N CYS A 68 -10.84 10.98 -11.88
CA CYS A 68 -9.92 11.84 -11.15
C CYS A 68 -9.39 11.15 -9.88
N ASN A 69 -8.22 11.59 -9.40
CA ASN A 69 -7.57 11.02 -8.21
C ASN A 69 -8.51 10.97 -7.00
N SER A 70 -9.23 12.05 -6.72
CA SER A 70 -10.15 12.13 -5.58
C SER A 70 -11.25 11.08 -5.63
N CYS A 71 -11.85 10.82 -6.79
CA CYS A 71 -12.85 9.78 -6.95
C CYS A 71 -12.26 8.38 -6.87
N HIS A 72 -11.00 8.22 -7.30
CA HIS A 72 -10.28 6.95 -7.23
C HIS A 72 -9.93 6.58 -5.78
N GLU A 73 -9.60 7.56 -4.95
CA GLU A 73 -9.15 7.39 -3.57
C GLU A 73 -10.28 7.26 -2.55
N SER A 74 -11.36 8.04 -2.72
CA SER A 74 -12.39 8.25 -1.70
C SER A 74 -13.03 6.94 -1.21
N ALA A 75 -13.29 6.02 -2.12
CA ALA A 75 -13.88 4.73 -1.79
C ALA A 75 -12.95 3.88 -0.89
N SER A 76 -11.64 3.87 -1.17
CA SER A 76 -10.68 3.08 -0.40
C SER A 76 -10.44 3.67 0.99
N ILE A 77 -10.32 5.00 1.11
CA ILE A 77 -10.10 5.72 2.37
C ILE A 77 -11.19 5.41 3.39
N ALA A 78 -12.46 5.39 2.97
CA ALA A 78 -13.59 5.11 3.84
C ALA A 78 -13.53 3.71 4.50
N PHE A 79 -12.81 2.77 3.90
CA PHE A 79 -12.67 1.41 4.43
C PHE A 79 -11.39 1.20 5.21
N PHE A 80 -10.25 1.68 4.73
CA PHE A 80 -8.99 1.36 5.41
C PHE A 80 -8.70 2.25 6.63
N VAL A 81 -9.19 3.50 6.69
CA VAL A 81 -8.96 4.35 7.87
C VAL A 81 -9.60 3.78 9.14
N PRO A 82 -10.88 3.37 9.15
CA PRO A 82 -11.47 2.70 10.31
C PRO A 82 -10.76 1.38 10.68
N LEU A 83 -10.33 0.60 9.68
CA LEU A 83 -9.56 -0.62 9.90
C LEU A 83 -8.26 -0.32 10.66
N LEU A 84 -7.50 0.69 10.23
CA LEU A 84 -6.23 1.07 10.86
C LEU A 84 -6.43 1.64 12.27
N LEU A 85 -7.49 2.40 12.50
CA LEU A 85 -7.83 2.93 13.85
C LEU A 85 -8.11 1.80 14.84
N ALA A 86 -8.81 0.75 14.41
CA ALA A 86 -9.19 -0.39 15.24
C ALA A 86 -8.06 -1.45 15.37
N SER A 87 -7.06 -1.42 14.50
CA SER A 87 -6.02 -2.44 14.45
C SER A 87 -5.03 -2.33 15.60
N THR A 88 -4.62 -3.49 16.10
CA THR A 88 -3.49 -3.65 17.06
C THR A 88 -2.29 -4.34 16.43
N GLU A 89 -2.33 -4.60 15.12
CA GLU A 89 -1.24 -5.25 14.38
C GLU A 89 0.03 -4.38 14.43
N LYS A 90 1.14 -5.00 14.77
CA LYS A 90 2.44 -4.35 14.95
C LYS A 90 3.29 -4.35 13.69
N ASP A 91 3.12 -5.37 12.85
CA ASP A 91 3.84 -5.49 11.57
C ASP A 91 3.22 -4.58 10.51
N PRO A 92 3.92 -3.53 10.06
CA PRO A 92 3.39 -2.63 9.03
C PRO A 92 3.20 -3.31 7.67
N LEU A 93 3.94 -4.36 7.35
CA LEU A 93 3.71 -5.14 6.14
C LEU A 93 2.44 -5.97 6.24
N ALA A 94 2.16 -6.57 7.39
CA ALA A 94 0.91 -7.29 7.62
C ALA A 94 -0.30 -6.34 7.55
N LEU A 95 -0.21 -5.14 8.13
CA LEU A 95 -1.23 -4.10 7.99
C LEU A 95 -1.42 -3.68 6.52
N PHE A 96 -0.32 -3.50 5.81
CA PHE A 96 -0.38 -3.16 4.38
C PHE A 96 -1.08 -4.25 3.58
N GLU A 97 -0.76 -5.54 3.83
CA GLU A 97 -1.42 -6.67 3.16
C GLU A 97 -2.93 -6.73 3.47
N GLN A 98 -3.35 -6.42 4.70
CA GLN A 98 -4.76 -6.33 5.07
C GLN A 98 -5.48 -5.22 4.28
N VAL A 99 -4.88 -4.04 4.21
CA VAL A 99 -5.45 -2.89 3.50
C VAL A 99 -5.51 -3.13 2.00
N VAL A 100 -4.41 -3.60 1.37
CA VAL A 100 -4.41 -3.83 -0.08
C VAL A 100 -5.22 -5.05 -0.52
N ALA A 101 -5.72 -5.84 0.41
CA ALA A 101 -6.68 -6.92 0.15
C ALA A 101 -8.14 -6.44 0.08
N LEU A 102 -8.42 -5.21 0.49
CA LEU A 102 -9.76 -4.64 0.40
C LEU A 102 -10.19 -4.51 -1.07
N ARG A 103 -11.46 -4.83 -1.35
CA ARG A 103 -12.02 -4.75 -2.72
C ARG A 103 -11.96 -3.35 -3.33
N GLN A 104 -11.91 -2.32 -2.49
CA GLN A 104 -11.85 -0.91 -2.85
C GLN A 104 -10.44 -0.45 -3.21
N VAL A 105 -9.42 -1.25 -2.93
CA VAL A 105 -8.03 -0.95 -3.27
C VAL A 105 -7.65 -1.65 -4.58
N HIS A 106 -7.36 -0.87 -5.61
CA HIS A 106 -7.08 -1.39 -6.96
C HIS A 106 -5.65 -1.98 -7.05
N MET A 107 -5.36 -2.63 -8.19
CA MET A 107 -4.01 -3.14 -8.43
C MET A 107 -2.98 -2.00 -8.45
N HIS A 108 -3.33 -0.89 -9.08
CA HIS A 108 -2.58 0.35 -9.17
C HIS A 108 -3.51 1.54 -8.96
N GLY A 109 -3.02 2.56 -8.26
CA GLY A 109 -3.79 3.78 -8.05
C GLY A 109 -3.16 4.71 -7.04
N PRO A 110 -3.59 5.99 -7.01
CA PRO A 110 -3.07 7.00 -6.10
C PRO A 110 -3.39 6.71 -4.63
N GLU A 111 -4.40 5.89 -4.34
CA GLU A 111 -4.71 5.46 -2.97
C GLU A 111 -3.52 4.80 -2.27
N HIS A 112 -2.61 4.15 -3.02
CA HIS A 112 -1.40 3.57 -2.43
C HIS A 112 -0.44 4.64 -1.87
N HIS A 113 -0.49 5.87 -2.36
CA HIS A 113 0.28 6.99 -1.81
C HIS A 113 -0.19 7.35 -0.40
N ILE A 114 -1.49 7.16 -0.13
CA ILE A 114 -2.13 7.42 1.16
C ILE A 114 -2.00 6.22 2.10
N ILE A 115 -2.13 5.00 1.57
CA ILE A 115 -2.05 3.76 2.36
C ILE A 115 -0.70 3.65 3.08
N VAL A 116 0.41 3.95 2.39
CA VAL A 116 1.76 3.81 2.97
C VAL A 116 1.94 4.63 4.24
N PRO A 117 1.74 5.96 4.27
CA PRO A 117 1.89 6.72 5.50
C PRO A 117 0.89 6.31 6.59
N CYS A 118 -0.36 5.98 6.21
CA CYS A 118 -1.38 5.59 7.19
C CYS A 118 -1.05 4.26 7.89
N VAL A 119 -0.57 3.27 7.14
CA VAL A 119 -0.14 1.98 7.68
C VAL A 119 1.06 2.16 8.63
N LEU A 120 2.05 2.96 8.23
CA LEU A 120 3.22 3.25 9.05
C LEU A 120 2.85 3.97 10.36
N LEU A 121 1.95 4.95 10.32
CA LEU A 121 1.46 5.65 11.52
C LEU A 121 0.74 4.70 12.47
N ALA A 122 -0.11 3.81 11.95
CA ALA A 122 -0.82 2.83 12.75
C ALA A 122 0.15 1.82 13.41
N ALA A 123 1.11 1.29 12.64
CA ALA A 123 2.13 0.39 13.15
C ALA A 123 3.03 1.09 14.19
N TYR A 124 3.45 2.33 13.94
CA TYR A 124 4.23 3.12 14.89
C TYR A 124 3.51 3.24 16.24
N ARG A 125 2.23 3.65 16.26
CA ARG A 125 1.42 3.70 17.47
C ARG A 125 1.32 2.33 18.15
N ASN A 126 1.10 1.25 17.38
CA ASN A 126 0.93 -0.10 17.91
C ASN A 126 2.21 -0.69 18.54
N ASN A 127 3.37 -0.14 18.19
CA ASN A 127 4.66 -0.47 18.77
C ASN A 127 5.12 0.50 19.87
N GLY A 128 4.22 1.29 20.42
CA GLY A 128 4.48 2.18 21.55
C GLY A 128 4.94 3.59 21.16
N GLY A 129 4.93 3.93 19.88
CA GLY A 129 5.18 5.30 19.44
C GLY A 129 4.09 6.26 19.92
N GLU A 130 4.51 7.39 20.45
CA GLU A 130 3.61 8.41 20.98
C GLU A 130 3.01 9.26 19.86
N ILE A 131 1.73 9.03 19.54
CA ILE A 131 1.02 9.77 18.50
C ILE A 131 -0.50 9.71 18.69
N GLU A 132 -1.19 10.81 18.42
CA GLU A 132 -2.65 10.85 18.30
C GLU A 132 -3.05 10.32 16.92
N LEU A 133 -3.31 9.01 16.84
CA LEU A 133 -3.42 8.31 15.55
C LEU A 133 -4.50 8.88 14.64
N GLU A 134 -5.69 9.20 15.17
CA GLU A 134 -6.79 9.72 14.35
C GLU A 134 -6.43 11.03 13.67
N LYS A 135 -5.78 11.95 14.41
CA LYS A 135 -5.30 13.22 13.87
C LYS A 135 -4.20 13.02 12.84
N ALA A 136 -3.26 12.12 13.13
CA ALA A 136 -2.17 11.80 12.23
C ALA A 136 -2.66 11.15 10.92
N LEU A 137 -3.64 10.25 10.98
CA LEU A 137 -4.25 9.65 9.79
C LEU A 137 -4.97 10.69 8.94
N ARG A 138 -5.75 11.60 9.56
CA ARG A 138 -6.38 12.71 8.82
C ARG A 138 -5.36 13.58 8.10
N GLU A 139 -4.25 13.89 8.76
CA GLU A 139 -3.19 14.70 8.15
C GLU A 139 -2.45 13.93 7.06
N ALA A 140 -2.20 12.63 7.23
CA ALA A 140 -1.61 11.78 6.20
C ALA A 140 -2.49 11.70 4.95
N VAL A 141 -3.79 11.48 5.12
CA VAL A 141 -4.77 11.51 4.02
C VAL A 141 -4.71 12.87 3.31
N ARG A 142 -4.82 13.98 4.07
CA ARG A 142 -4.81 15.34 3.51
C ARG A 142 -3.56 15.66 2.68
N ARG A 143 -2.36 15.23 3.16
CA ARG A 143 -1.11 15.48 2.45
C ARG A 143 -0.94 14.54 1.26
N ALA A 144 -1.18 13.26 1.45
CA ALA A 144 -0.90 12.25 0.44
C ALA A 144 -1.90 12.28 -0.73
N SER A 145 -3.14 12.75 -0.53
CA SER A 145 -4.10 12.99 -1.62
C SER A 145 -3.67 14.11 -2.59
N GLN A 146 -2.65 14.89 -2.23
CA GLN A 146 -2.07 15.89 -3.13
C GLN A 146 -0.98 15.30 -4.04
N VAL A 147 -0.59 14.03 -3.84
CA VAL A 147 0.41 13.35 -4.63
C VAL A 147 -0.27 12.70 -5.86
N PRO A 148 -0.14 13.27 -7.06
CA PRO A 148 -0.90 12.83 -8.21
C PRO A 148 -0.59 11.39 -8.63
N GLY A 149 -1.55 10.74 -9.27
CA GLY A 149 -1.31 9.47 -9.95
C GLY A 149 -0.31 9.62 -11.11
N GLY A 150 0.50 8.58 -11.37
CA GLY A 150 1.42 8.58 -12.51
C GLY A 150 2.78 9.25 -12.28
N ILE A 151 2.99 9.99 -11.20
CA ILE A 151 4.25 10.72 -10.94
C ILE A 151 5.48 9.81 -10.93
N CYS A 152 5.33 8.53 -10.61
CA CYS A 152 6.43 7.58 -10.62
C CYS A 152 7.12 7.46 -11.99
N GLY A 153 6.35 7.59 -13.08
CA GLY A 153 6.89 7.58 -14.43
C GLY A 153 7.26 8.97 -14.97
N TYR A 154 6.46 10.00 -14.61
CA TYR A 154 6.61 11.33 -15.20
C TYR A 154 7.55 12.26 -14.42
N TRP A 155 7.60 12.11 -13.08
CA TRP A 155 8.43 12.97 -12.22
C TRP A 155 9.62 12.22 -11.61
N GLY A 156 9.73 10.91 -11.84
CA GLY A 156 10.76 10.09 -11.22
C GLY A 156 10.61 9.92 -9.70
N VAL A 157 9.43 10.24 -9.15
CA VAL A 157 9.13 10.13 -7.71
C VAL A 157 8.02 9.11 -7.51
N CYS A 158 8.34 7.99 -6.86
CA CYS A 158 7.32 7.01 -6.50
C CYS A 158 6.45 7.54 -5.35
N GLY A 159 5.12 7.52 -5.51
CA GLY A 159 4.20 7.98 -4.49
C GLY A 159 4.27 7.18 -3.17
N ALA A 160 4.72 5.93 -3.21
CA ALA A 160 4.99 5.16 -1.98
C ALA A 160 6.18 5.74 -1.19
N ALA A 161 7.25 6.17 -1.87
CA ALA A 161 8.38 6.86 -1.24
C ALA A 161 7.95 8.23 -0.69
N ALA A 162 7.17 9.00 -1.47
CA ALA A 162 6.59 10.26 -0.99
C ALA A 162 5.72 10.04 0.27
N GLY A 163 4.93 8.96 0.30
CA GLY A 163 4.14 8.56 1.45
C GLY A 163 4.98 8.26 2.70
N ALA A 164 6.11 7.56 2.55
CA ALA A 164 7.06 7.34 3.64
C ALA A 164 7.64 8.68 4.17
N GLY A 165 7.95 9.63 3.28
CA GLY A 165 8.36 10.97 3.66
C GLY A 165 7.26 11.74 4.41
N ILE A 166 6.01 11.63 3.98
CA ILE A 166 4.85 12.24 4.66
C ILE A 166 4.69 11.65 6.07
N TYR A 167 4.79 10.34 6.23
CA TYR A 167 4.80 9.66 7.53
C TYR A 167 5.83 10.28 8.47
N MET A 168 7.10 10.32 8.07
CA MET A 168 8.19 10.85 8.90
C MET A 168 8.02 12.34 9.17
N SER A 169 7.57 13.11 8.18
CA SER A 169 7.28 14.54 8.34
C SER A 169 6.18 14.81 9.39
N ILE A 170 5.16 13.94 9.48
CA ILE A 170 4.10 14.05 10.49
C ILE A 170 4.66 13.76 11.88
N LEU A 171 5.45 12.68 12.04
CA LEU A 171 6.05 12.32 13.33
C LEU A 171 6.94 13.42 13.89
N LEU A 172 7.73 14.05 13.02
CA LEU A 172 8.69 15.07 13.44
C LEU A 172 8.14 16.51 13.44
N GLY A 173 6.85 16.70 13.07
CA GLY A 173 6.29 18.04 12.90
C GLY A 173 7.07 18.87 11.87
N SER A 174 7.69 18.23 10.87
CA SER A 174 8.51 18.90 9.87
C SER A 174 7.71 19.84 8.99
N ASN A 175 8.30 20.99 8.68
CA ASN A 175 7.78 21.99 7.76
C ASN A 175 8.93 22.67 7.00
N PRO A 176 8.67 23.51 5.97
CA PRO A 176 9.69 24.10 5.13
C PRO A 176 10.76 24.96 5.85
N VAL A 177 10.48 25.45 7.05
CA VAL A 177 11.39 26.29 7.83
C VAL A 177 11.94 25.59 9.08
N HIS A 178 11.57 24.34 9.32
CA HIS A 178 12.02 23.56 10.48
C HIS A 178 13.42 22.96 10.19
N LYS A 179 14.47 23.72 10.44
CA LYS A 179 15.86 23.44 10.08
C LYS A 179 16.31 22.00 10.38
N ASP A 180 16.05 21.51 11.58
CA ASP A 180 16.58 20.21 12.05
C ASP A 180 15.73 19.02 11.58
N ALA A 181 14.41 19.17 11.49
CA ALA A 181 13.53 18.12 11.02
C ALA A 181 13.44 18.04 9.50
N TRP A 182 13.63 19.15 8.79
CA TRP A 182 13.45 19.22 7.33
C TRP A 182 14.27 18.20 6.52
N PRO A 183 15.56 17.91 6.80
CA PRO A 183 16.36 16.98 6.02
C PRO A 183 15.95 15.51 6.21
N ILE A 184 15.29 15.17 7.32
CA ILE A 184 15.04 13.78 7.71
C ILE A 184 14.03 13.08 6.78
N PRO A 185 12.83 13.63 6.52
CA PRO A 185 11.91 13.06 5.54
C PRO A 185 12.52 12.93 4.15
N GLN A 186 13.38 13.90 3.74
CA GLN A 186 14.07 13.87 2.45
C GLN A 186 15.01 12.66 2.33
N ARG A 187 15.78 12.37 3.39
CA ARG A 187 16.67 11.19 3.43
C ARG A 187 15.89 9.89 3.34
N LEU A 188 14.77 9.76 4.08
CA LEU A 188 13.91 8.57 3.99
C LEU A 188 13.33 8.40 2.59
N VAL A 189 12.87 9.48 1.95
CA VAL A 189 12.37 9.43 0.57
C VAL A 189 13.46 8.96 -0.38
N ALA A 190 14.68 9.52 -0.28
CA ALA A 190 15.81 9.13 -1.12
C ALA A 190 16.16 7.63 -0.94
N ASP A 191 16.18 7.14 0.29
CA ASP A 191 16.43 5.73 0.59
C ASP A 191 15.35 4.81 0.01
N CYS A 192 14.08 5.19 0.15
CA CYS A 192 12.97 4.46 -0.47
C CYS A 192 13.06 4.45 -2.00
N LEU A 193 13.43 5.59 -2.62
CA LEU A 193 13.57 5.69 -4.07
C LEU A 193 14.72 4.81 -4.59
N ASN A 194 15.86 4.77 -3.89
CA ASN A 194 16.96 3.88 -4.23
C ASN A 194 16.50 2.42 -4.20
N ALA A 195 15.87 1.96 -3.11
CA ALA A 195 15.37 0.60 -3.00
C ALA A 195 14.33 0.23 -4.08
N ILE A 196 13.51 1.19 -4.50
CA ILE A 196 12.54 1.00 -5.58
C ILE A 196 13.23 0.94 -6.95
N ALA A 197 14.21 1.79 -7.20
CA ALA A 197 14.96 1.85 -8.44
C ALA A 197 15.81 0.59 -8.66
N ASP A 198 16.43 0.05 -7.61
CA ASP A 198 17.24 -1.16 -7.65
C ASP A 198 16.42 -2.39 -8.10
N VAL A 199 15.14 -2.47 -7.73
CA VAL A 199 14.24 -3.52 -8.21
C VAL A 199 13.73 -3.24 -9.62
N GLY A 200 13.62 -1.98 -9.99
CA GLY A 200 13.21 -1.53 -11.32
C GLY A 200 11.71 -1.55 -11.58
N GLY A 201 11.37 -1.20 -12.85
CA GLY A 201 10.01 -1.12 -13.37
C GLY A 201 9.56 -2.36 -14.15
N PRO A 202 8.37 -2.33 -14.74
CA PRO A 202 7.38 -1.25 -14.65
C PRO A 202 6.74 -1.12 -13.26
N ARG A 203 5.89 -0.08 -13.10
CA ARG A 203 5.25 0.21 -11.81
C ARG A 203 4.53 -1.00 -11.21
N CYS A 204 4.59 -1.10 -9.90
CA CYS A 204 3.70 -1.97 -9.13
C CYS A 204 3.49 -1.36 -7.74
N CYS A 205 2.34 -0.70 -7.52
CA CYS A 205 2.08 0.04 -6.28
C CYS A 205 2.17 -0.85 -5.02
N LYS A 206 1.80 -2.13 -5.13
CA LYS A 206 1.94 -3.09 -4.03
C LYS A 206 3.42 -3.45 -3.75
N ARG A 207 4.25 -3.62 -4.78
CA ARG A 207 5.69 -3.86 -4.62
C ARG A 207 6.39 -2.64 -4.02
N THR A 208 6.16 -1.48 -4.59
CA THR A 208 6.81 -0.24 -4.14
C THR A 208 6.34 0.18 -2.74
N GLY A 209 5.07 -0.08 -2.39
CA GLY A 209 4.56 0.11 -1.03
C GLY A 209 5.30 -0.77 -0.02
N ARG A 210 5.48 -2.06 -0.30
CA ARG A 210 6.24 -2.97 0.57
C ARG A 210 7.69 -2.53 0.75
N LEU A 211 8.37 -2.13 -0.34
CA LEU A 211 9.75 -1.63 -0.27
C LEU A 211 9.84 -0.37 0.57
N ALA A 212 8.96 0.61 0.34
CA ALA A 212 8.95 1.85 1.11
C ALA A 212 8.65 1.62 2.61
N ILE A 213 7.71 0.74 2.93
CA ILE A 213 7.39 0.36 4.32
C ILE A 213 8.58 -0.31 4.99
N THR A 214 9.26 -1.24 4.31
CA THR A 214 10.46 -1.90 4.85
C THR A 214 11.56 -0.90 5.18
N ARG A 215 11.83 0.06 4.27
CA ARG A 215 12.84 1.10 4.52
C ARG A 215 12.41 2.04 5.65
N ALA A 216 11.14 2.45 5.67
CA ALA A 216 10.61 3.33 6.70
C ALA A 216 10.63 2.69 8.09
N ALA A 217 10.38 1.38 8.21
CA ALA A 217 10.45 0.67 9.48
C ALA A 217 11.88 0.70 10.05
N ALA A 218 12.88 0.32 9.25
CA ALA A 218 14.29 0.37 9.64
C ALA A 218 14.75 1.79 10.01
N PHE A 219 14.36 2.78 9.22
CA PHE A 219 14.69 4.18 9.46
C PHE A 219 14.04 4.71 10.75
N THR A 220 12.83 4.26 11.07
CA THR A 220 12.11 4.63 12.31
C THR A 220 12.80 4.04 13.55
N GLU A 221 13.21 2.79 13.48
CA GLU A 221 13.98 2.15 14.56
C GLU A 221 15.29 2.88 14.81
N GLU A 222 16.07 3.17 13.77
CA GLU A 222 17.34 3.88 13.87
C GLU A 222 17.19 5.30 14.46
N LEU A 223 16.17 6.03 14.03
CA LEU A 223 16.01 7.44 14.40
C LEU A 223 15.24 7.65 15.70
N LEU A 224 14.19 6.87 15.92
CA LEU A 224 13.21 7.08 17.00
C LEU A 224 13.22 5.96 18.05
N GLY A 225 13.98 4.90 17.85
CA GLY A 225 14.06 3.76 18.76
C GLY A 225 12.76 2.93 18.84
N VAL A 226 11.85 3.10 17.86
CA VAL A 226 10.61 2.31 17.81
C VAL A 226 10.78 1.21 16.77
N GLU A 227 10.96 -0.02 17.24
CA GLU A 227 11.04 -1.22 16.42
C GLU A 227 9.66 -1.62 15.91
N MET A 228 9.52 -1.75 14.60
CA MET A 228 8.34 -2.28 13.94
C MET A 228 8.70 -3.64 13.30
N PRO A 229 8.21 -4.78 13.82
CA PRO A 229 8.56 -6.09 13.30
C PRO A 229 8.11 -6.24 11.86
N LEU A 230 8.91 -6.90 11.02
CA LEU A 230 8.62 -7.13 9.62
C LEU A 230 8.52 -8.63 9.33
N GLY A 231 7.32 -9.10 9.05
CA GLY A 231 7.06 -10.45 8.60
C GLY A 231 7.44 -10.67 7.12
N LYS A 232 7.59 -11.93 6.77
CA LYS A 232 7.86 -12.33 5.38
C LYS A 232 6.59 -12.19 4.54
N VAL A 233 6.64 -11.36 3.49
CA VAL A 233 5.55 -11.19 2.54
C VAL A 233 5.79 -11.98 1.26
N VAL A 234 4.75 -12.71 0.83
CA VAL A 234 4.69 -13.38 -0.48
C VAL A 234 3.53 -12.78 -1.27
N CYS A 235 3.82 -12.29 -2.46
CA CYS A 235 2.84 -11.62 -3.31
C CYS A 235 1.74 -12.60 -3.76
N ARG A 236 0.49 -12.18 -3.64
CA ARG A 236 -0.70 -12.94 -4.07
C ARG A 236 -1.32 -12.40 -5.36
N TYR A 237 -0.78 -11.27 -5.88
CA TYR A 237 -1.37 -10.49 -6.97
C TYR A 237 -0.66 -10.65 -8.31
N PHE A 238 0.35 -11.50 -8.40
CA PHE A 238 1.18 -11.66 -9.60
C PHE A 238 0.39 -12.11 -10.83
N GLY A 239 -0.67 -12.88 -10.65
CA GLY A 239 -1.57 -13.31 -11.74
C GLY A 239 -2.59 -12.25 -12.16
N GLU A 240 -2.79 -11.20 -11.37
CA GLU A 240 -3.74 -10.11 -11.62
C GLU A 240 -3.05 -8.86 -12.16
N ASN A 241 -1.72 -8.77 -12.02
CA ASN A 241 -0.91 -7.63 -12.42
C ASN A 241 -0.30 -7.83 -13.80
N ARG A 242 -0.79 -7.11 -14.79
CA ARG A 242 -0.27 -7.15 -16.18
C ARG A 242 1.19 -6.68 -16.29
N GLU A 243 1.63 -5.79 -15.38
CA GLU A 243 2.99 -5.26 -15.30
C GLU A 243 3.89 -6.02 -14.30
N CYS A 244 3.58 -7.28 -14.01
CA CYS A 244 4.34 -8.08 -13.04
C CYS A 244 5.75 -8.42 -13.55
N LEU A 245 6.77 -8.23 -12.68
CA LEU A 245 8.16 -8.65 -12.93
C LEU A 245 8.39 -10.15 -12.71
N PHE A 246 7.38 -10.87 -12.21
CA PHE A 246 7.50 -12.28 -11.86
C PHE A 246 8.74 -12.55 -10.98
N ARG A 247 9.66 -13.43 -11.41
CA ARG A 247 10.88 -13.81 -10.68
C ARG A 247 11.84 -12.64 -10.41
N GLY A 248 11.74 -11.54 -11.13
CA GLY A 248 12.49 -10.30 -10.88
C GLY A 248 11.95 -9.49 -9.68
N CYS A 249 10.80 -9.87 -9.12
CA CYS A 249 10.23 -9.20 -7.96
C CYS A 249 10.62 -9.93 -6.66
N PRO A 250 11.16 -9.24 -5.63
CA PRO A 250 11.57 -9.87 -4.37
C PRO A 250 10.42 -10.51 -3.59
N PHE A 251 9.19 -10.13 -3.90
CA PHE A 251 7.98 -10.67 -3.25
C PHE A 251 7.29 -11.77 -4.08
N PHE A 252 7.87 -12.16 -5.21
CA PHE A 252 7.28 -13.21 -6.04
C PHE A 252 7.36 -14.57 -5.33
N PRO A 253 6.31 -15.42 -5.40
CA PRO A 253 6.36 -16.75 -4.80
C PRO A 253 7.47 -17.60 -5.41
N ASN A 254 8.36 -18.13 -4.56
CA ASN A 254 9.32 -19.14 -4.99
C ASN A 254 8.58 -20.48 -5.11
N PHE A 255 8.07 -20.77 -6.29
CA PHE A 255 7.66 -22.13 -6.60
C PHE A 255 8.94 -22.96 -6.74
N ARG A 256 9.27 -23.74 -5.71
CA ARG A 256 10.25 -24.81 -5.88
C ARG A 256 9.61 -25.83 -6.82
N SER A 257 10.17 -25.95 -8.03
CA SER A 257 9.92 -27.05 -8.95
C SER A 257 10.30 -28.38 -8.35
#